data_5c9277cdb7da167a69f23bac3fc53b4e
#
_entry.id   5c9277cdb7da167a69f23bac3fc53b4e
#
_cell.length_a   1.000
_cell.length_b   1.000
_cell.length_c   1.000
_cell.angle_alpha   90.00
_cell.angle_beta   90.00
_cell.angle_gamma   90.00
#
_symmetry.space_group_name_H-M   'P 1'
#
loop_
_entity.id
_entity.type
_entity.pdbx_description
1 polymer ?
#
loop_
_entity_poly.entity_id
_entity_poly.type
_entity_poly.pdbx_seq_one_letter_code
_entity_poly.pdbx_strand_id
1 'polypeptide(L)'
;MKRRKLLMIGLPAVLVVALLAYGLIKRERALTALTHVADDQAVVPVQVISPQKGPSTRPLILPGTVRAWSEAPIFAQVAGYVQSWNEDYGAIVKAGQLLATIDAPSLDAQYAAAKANLTVAQANYRLAASTAARWQALAGTPAVSKQEVEVQTAGAAARKAEMEAAAQDVARYAALEAFKRVVAPFDGVVTSRLTDVGNYVNAAGGDVSARGSATELFTVADVHEMRVFVSVPQDYANLLSPNITAVLHQPSQPGKSIEAKFLTTAKAFNANTRTAVTELTVDNADHALWPGTYVDVEFHVPTDPSVLTMPEAALIFREDGAQVATVDAQNHVHLHNVTLGQNLGKT
;
A
#
# COMPACT_ATOMS: atom_id res chain seq x y z
N MET A 1 80.29 89.12 -35.33
CA MET A 1 78.82 89.12 -35.43
C MET A 1 78.21 87.71 -35.64
N LYS A 2 78.98 86.63 -35.85
CA LYS A 2 78.42 85.26 -36.11
C LYS A 2 78.03 84.45 -34.84
N ARG A 3 78.58 84.66 -33.64
CA ARG A 3 78.31 83.92 -32.43
C ARG A 3 76.97 84.29 -31.77
N ARG A 4 76.48 85.51 -31.92
CA ARG A 4 75.17 85.91 -31.33
C ARG A 4 73.94 85.35 -32.07
N LYS A 5 74.07 85.07 -33.37
CA LYS A 5 72.98 84.49 -34.18
C LYS A 5 72.76 82.96 -33.89
N LEU A 6 73.86 82.30 -33.54
CA LEU A 6 73.73 80.83 -33.18
C LEU A 6 73.05 80.61 -31.82
N LEU A 7 73.21 81.56 -30.88
CA LEU A 7 72.53 81.48 -29.58
C LEU A 7 71.03 81.81 -29.67
N MET A 8 70.62 82.67 -30.63
CA MET A 8 69.21 83.05 -30.83
C MET A 8 68.37 81.92 -31.46
N ILE A 9 68.97 80.96 -32.20
CA ILE A 9 68.26 79.84 -32.84
C ILE A 9 68.35 78.57 -32.01
N GLY A 10 69.46 78.44 -31.26
CA GLY A 10 69.63 77.22 -30.40
C GLY A 10 68.70 77.16 -29.19
N LEU A 11 68.43 78.34 -28.56
CA LEU A 11 67.55 78.33 -27.34
C LEU A 11 66.12 77.93 -27.61
N PRO A 12 65.43 78.44 -28.69
CA PRO A 12 64.08 77.99 -29.00
C PRO A 12 64.03 76.51 -29.48
N ALA A 13 65.08 76.02 -30.16
CA ALA A 13 65.15 74.60 -30.58
C ALA A 13 65.25 73.69 -29.40
N VAL A 14 66.09 74.04 -28.39
CA VAL A 14 66.16 73.26 -27.14
C VAL A 14 64.83 73.28 -26.37
N LEU A 15 64.15 74.44 -26.39
CA LEU A 15 62.85 74.56 -25.71
C LEU A 15 61.75 73.72 -26.39
N VAL A 16 61.77 73.64 -27.71
CA VAL A 16 60.87 72.80 -28.49
C VAL A 16 61.14 71.29 -28.22
N VAL A 17 62.44 70.91 -28.22
CA VAL A 17 62.80 69.52 -27.89
C VAL A 17 62.44 69.16 -26.44
N ALA A 18 62.63 70.10 -25.49
CA ALA A 18 62.23 69.87 -24.09
C ALA A 18 60.69 69.77 -23.95
N LEU A 19 59.92 70.55 -24.70
CA LEU A 19 58.44 70.44 -24.70
C LEU A 19 57.97 69.16 -25.36
N LEU A 20 58.63 68.73 -26.45
CA LEU A 20 58.31 67.44 -27.07
C LEU A 20 58.66 66.28 -26.15
N ALA A 21 59.85 66.29 -25.52
CA ALA A 21 60.24 65.29 -24.54
C ALA A 21 59.29 65.25 -23.34
N TYR A 22 58.91 66.44 -22.82
CA TYR A 22 57.92 66.53 -21.74
C TYR A 22 56.54 65.95 -22.17
N GLY A 23 56.08 66.22 -23.38
CA GLY A 23 54.87 65.71 -23.95
C GLY A 23 54.89 64.19 -24.10
N LEU A 24 56.03 63.65 -24.55
CA LEU A 24 56.20 62.19 -24.67
C LEU A 24 56.22 61.49 -23.30
N ILE A 25 56.98 62.03 -22.34
CA ILE A 25 57.00 61.48 -20.96
C ILE A 25 55.64 61.55 -20.30
N LYS A 26 54.92 62.66 -20.49
CA LYS A 26 53.56 62.84 -19.97
C LYS A 26 52.59 61.84 -20.63
N ARG A 27 52.73 61.57 -21.92
CA ARG A 27 51.95 60.59 -22.65
C ARG A 27 52.23 59.16 -22.19
N GLU A 28 53.53 58.83 -22.03
CA GLU A 28 53.87 57.46 -21.49
C GLU A 28 53.33 57.26 -20.07
N ARG A 29 53.48 58.28 -19.19
CA ARG A 29 52.94 58.21 -17.83
C ARG A 29 51.38 58.07 -17.81
N ALA A 30 50.70 58.73 -18.74
CA ALA A 30 49.25 58.61 -18.88
C ALA A 30 48.84 57.27 -19.42
N LEU A 31 49.59 56.68 -20.36
CA LEU A 31 49.33 55.33 -20.87
C LEU A 31 49.58 54.29 -19.82
N THR A 32 50.66 54.35 -19.03
CA THR A 32 50.91 53.40 -17.92
C THR A 32 49.87 53.54 -16.79
N ALA A 33 49.43 54.76 -16.51
CA ALA A 33 48.37 54.99 -15.55
C ALA A 33 47.00 54.39 -16.02
N LEU A 34 46.71 54.51 -17.33
CA LEU A 34 45.50 53.92 -17.92
C LEU A 34 45.58 52.41 -17.97
N THR A 35 46.77 51.83 -18.23
CA THR A 35 46.90 50.33 -18.16
C THR A 35 46.74 49.82 -16.74
N HIS A 36 47.31 50.49 -15.74
CA HIS A 36 47.08 50.09 -14.33
C HIS A 36 45.62 50.20 -13.91
N VAL A 37 44.93 51.29 -14.33
CA VAL A 37 43.47 51.36 -14.02
C VAL A 37 42.68 50.38 -14.80
N ALA A 38 43.07 50.04 -16.03
CA ALA A 38 42.40 49.00 -16.80
C ALA A 38 42.61 47.58 -16.19
N ASP A 39 43.81 47.28 -15.71
CA ASP A 39 44.15 46.03 -15.06
C ASP A 39 43.43 45.89 -13.68
N ASP A 40 43.36 46.97 -12.89
CA ASP A 40 42.62 47.01 -11.63
C ASP A 40 41.11 46.87 -11.83
N GLN A 41 40.54 47.40 -12.92
CA GLN A 41 39.13 47.28 -13.28
C GLN A 41 38.81 45.95 -13.96
N ALA A 42 39.78 45.21 -14.47
CA ALA A 42 39.61 43.89 -15.05
C ALA A 42 39.35 42.78 -13.99
N VAL A 43 39.68 43.07 -12.73
CA VAL A 43 39.39 42.15 -11.62
C VAL A 43 37.91 42.25 -11.25
N VAL A 44 37.09 41.34 -11.78
CA VAL A 44 35.67 41.28 -11.45
C VAL A 44 35.52 40.61 -10.07
N PRO A 45 34.95 41.29 -9.07
CA PRO A 45 34.68 40.64 -7.78
C PRO A 45 33.63 39.55 -7.97
N VAL A 46 33.97 38.31 -7.60
CA VAL A 46 33.07 37.17 -7.65
C VAL A 46 32.79 36.66 -6.23
N GLN A 47 31.54 36.32 -5.97
CA GLN A 47 31.17 35.68 -4.73
C GLN A 47 31.39 34.16 -4.87
N VAL A 48 32.25 33.59 -4.03
CA VAL A 48 32.50 32.15 -3.99
C VAL A 48 31.65 31.50 -2.93
N ILE A 49 31.14 30.33 -3.27
CA ILE A 49 30.37 29.45 -2.37
C ILE A 49 31.04 28.08 -2.30
N SER A 50 30.94 27.42 -1.19
CA SER A 50 31.37 26.02 -1.07
C SER A 50 30.21 25.12 -1.34
N PRO A 51 30.36 24.09 -2.21
CA PRO A 51 29.32 23.09 -2.40
C PRO A 51 29.06 22.33 -1.10
N GLN A 52 27.81 22.03 -0.83
CA GLN A 52 27.40 21.28 0.36
C GLN A 52 27.10 19.83 -0.03
N LYS A 53 27.27 18.91 0.93
CA LYS A 53 26.79 17.55 0.72
C LYS A 53 25.28 17.56 0.57
N GLY A 54 24.80 16.83 -0.41
CA GLY A 54 23.37 16.64 -0.60
C GLY A 54 22.70 15.98 0.62
N PRO A 55 21.39 16.08 0.74
CA PRO A 55 20.65 15.41 1.81
C PRO A 55 20.85 13.89 1.71
N SER A 56 20.99 13.22 2.85
CA SER A 56 21.18 11.77 2.90
C SER A 56 19.95 10.97 2.45
N THR A 57 18.78 11.60 2.48
CA THR A 57 17.51 11.04 2.00
C THR A 57 16.73 12.10 1.23
N ARG A 58 15.88 11.67 0.33
CA ARG A 58 14.92 12.53 -0.38
C ARG A 58 13.51 12.02 -0.20
N PRO A 59 12.51 12.90 -0.14
CA PRO A 59 11.12 12.50 -0.14
C PRO A 59 10.72 11.98 -1.53
N LEU A 60 10.07 10.83 -1.56
CA LEU A 60 9.38 10.28 -2.72
C LEU A 60 7.91 10.15 -2.36
N ILE A 61 7.08 11.02 -2.91
CA ILE A 61 5.64 11.04 -2.63
C ILE A 61 4.92 10.24 -3.72
N LEU A 62 4.19 9.21 -3.32
CA LEU A 62 3.43 8.35 -4.21
C LEU A 62 1.98 8.20 -3.70
N PRO A 63 1.01 8.08 -4.61
CA PRO A 63 -0.37 7.84 -4.24
C PRO A 63 -0.56 6.45 -3.64
N GLY A 64 -1.33 6.36 -2.56
CA GLY A 64 -1.70 5.12 -1.91
C GLY A 64 -3.20 5.01 -1.67
N THR A 65 -3.68 3.78 -1.57
CA THR A 65 -5.07 3.46 -1.20
C THR A 65 -5.07 2.66 0.09
N VAL A 66 -5.82 3.13 1.05
CA VAL A 66 -6.01 2.46 2.35
C VAL A 66 -7.07 1.37 2.19
N ARG A 67 -6.78 0.17 2.72
CA ARG A 67 -7.72 -0.94 2.80
C ARG A 67 -7.76 -1.50 4.21
N ALA A 68 -8.85 -2.11 4.56
CA ALA A 68 -8.94 -2.88 5.80
C ALA A 68 -7.91 -4.01 5.82
N TRP A 69 -7.51 -4.46 7.01
CA TRP A 69 -6.66 -5.63 7.15
C TRP A 69 -7.29 -6.87 6.53
N SER A 70 -8.56 -7.09 6.84
CA SER A 70 -9.41 -8.11 6.25
C SER A 70 -10.78 -7.52 5.93
N GLU A 71 -11.37 -7.91 4.83
CA GLU A 71 -12.71 -7.51 4.43
C GLU A 71 -13.45 -8.76 3.95
N ALA A 72 -14.60 -9.04 4.54
CA ALA A 72 -15.41 -10.21 4.21
C ALA A 72 -16.82 -9.80 3.81
N PRO A 73 -17.20 -9.99 2.54
CA PRO A 73 -18.59 -9.98 2.13
C PRO A 73 -19.29 -11.23 2.66
N ILE A 74 -20.40 -11.05 3.34
CA ILE A 74 -21.20 -12.12 3.99
C ILE A 74 -22.40 -12.40 3.13
N PHE A 75 -22.48 -13.64 2.61
CA PHE A 75 -23.55 -14.09 1.75
C PHE A 75 -24.52 -14.98 2.50
N ALA A 76 -25.81 -14.96 2.05
CA ALA A 76 -26.78 -15.92 2.54
C ALA A 76 -26.36 -17.35 2.17
N GLN A 77 -26.41 -18.26 3.16
CA GLN A 77 -26.10 -19.68 2.96
C GLN A 77 -27.35 -20.55 2.91
N VAL A 78 -28.51 -19.98 3.24
CA VAL A 78 -29.83 -20.60 3.13
C VAL A 78 -30.79 -19.66 2.40
N ALA A 79 -31.73 -20.22 1.67
CA ALA A 79 -32.76 -19.46 0.98
C ALA A 79 -33.93 -19.18 1.93
N GLY A 80 -34.42 -17.95 1.95
CA GLY A 80 -35.50 -17.54 2.82
C GLY A 80 -35.77 -16.05 2.78
N TYR A 81 -36.44 -15.54 3.79
CA TYR A 81 -36.70 -14.10 3.95
C TYR A 81 -35.93 -13.57 5.14
N VAL A 82 -35.40 -12.36 5.02
CA VAL A 82 -34.75 -11.69 6.16
C VAL A 82 -35.84 -11.34 7.18
N GLN A 83 -35.76 -11.95 8.35
CA GLN A 83 -36.70 -11.74 9.45
C GLN A 83 -36.37 -10.48 10.23
N SER A 84 -35.08 -10.29 10.52
CA SER A 84 -34.58 -9.13 11.25
C SER A 84 -33.10 -8.92 10.96
N TRP A 85 -32.63 -7.70 11.09
CA TRP A 85 -31.23 -7.36 11.20
C TRP A 85 -30.98 -6.62 12.52
N ASN A 86 -29.79 -6.77 13.10
CA ASN A 86 -29.44 -6.29 14.43
C ASN A 86 -28.39 -5.19 14.37
N GLU A 87 -27.55 -5.18 13.32
CA GLU A 87 -26.43 -4.26 13.15
C GLU A 87 -26.55 -3.52 11.83
N ASP A 88 -26.20 -2.23 11.83
CA ASP A 88 -26.27 -1.35 10.67
C ASP A 88 -24.88 -0.81 10.29
N TYR A 89 -24.81 0.05 9.27
CA TYR A 89 -23.59 0.72 8.83
C TYR A 89 -22.82 1.35 9.98
N GLY A 90 -21.51 1.11 10.05
CA GLY A 90 -20.63 1.68 11.07
C GLY A 90 -20.71 1.00 12.43
N ALA A 91 -21.55 -0.01 12.61
CA ALA A 91 -21.62 -0.77 13.87
C ALA A 91 -20.32 -1.56 14.10
N ILE A 92 -19.78 -1.48 15.29
CA ILE A 92 -18.63 -2.30 15.72
C ILE A 92 -19.17 -3.65 16.19
N VAL A 93 -18.66 -4.73 15.58
CA VAL A 93 -19.11 -6.08 15.82
C VAL A 93 -17.97 -6.99 16.26
N LYS A 94 -18.32 -8.04 17.03
CA LYS A 94 -17.38 -9.08 17.46
C LYS A 94 -17.60 -10.38 16.66
N ALA A 95 -16.56 -11.18 16.56
CA ALA A 95 -16.65 -12.52 15.98
C ALA A 95 -17.81 -13.33 16.61
N GLY A 96 -18.67 -13.90 15.74
CA GLY A 96 -19.88 -14.63 16.17
C GLY A 96 -21.08 -13.77 16.57
N GLN A 97 -20.96 -12.42 16.55
CA GLN A 97 -22.10 -11.53 16.82
C GLN A 97 -23.16 -11.64 15.74
N LEU A 98 -24.42 -11.70 16.14
CA LEU A 98 -25.56 -11.85 15.24
C LEU A 98 -25.83 -10.56 14.47
N LEU A 99 -25.72 -10.62 13.14
CA LEU A 99 -25.98 -9.50 12.24
C LEU A 99 -27.43 -9.51 11.73
N ALA A 100 -27.93 -10.70 11.35
CA ALA A 100 -29.30 -10.86 10.87
C ALA A 100 -29.81 -12.29 11.10
N THR A 101 -31.13 -12.43 11.03
CA THR A 101 -31.82 -13.74 11.06
C THR A 101 -32.61 -13.94 9.78
N ILE A 102 -32.50 -15.13 9.19
CA ILE A 102 -33.26 -15.54 8.00
C ILE A 102 -34.38 -16.48 8.44
N ASP A 103 -35.59 -16.21 8.02
CA ASP A 103 -36.72 -17.11 8.13
C ASP A 103 -36.75 -18.00 6.89
N ALA A 104 -36.66 -19.35 7.11
CA ALA A 104 -36.54 -20.32 6.04
C ALA A 104 -37.54 -21.48 6.26
N PRO A 105 -38.87 -21.27 6.07
CA PRO A 105 -39.89 -22.25 6.40
C PRO A 105 -39.74 -23.59 5.68
N SER A 106 -39.22 -23.57 4.45
CA SER A 106 -38.93 -24.80 3.69
C SER A 106 -37.86 -25.64 4.35
N LEU A 107 -36.81 -25.03 4.87
CA LEU A 107 -35.75 -25.72 5.60
C LEU A 107 -36.26 -26.27 6.94
N ASP A 108 -37.04 -25.48 7.67
CA ASP A 108 -37.69 -25.92 8.92
C ASP A 108 -38.53 -27.19 8.72
N ALA A 109 -39.33 -27.20 7.64
CA ALA A 109 -40.12 -28.37 7.29
C ALA A 109 -39.28 -29.61 6.95
N GLN A 110 -38.17 -29.41 6.19
CA GLN A 110 -37.23 -30.48 5.84
C GLN A 110 -36.52 -31.03 7.10
N TYR A 111 -36.10 -30.17 8.00
CA TYR A 111 -35.50 -30.58 9.26
C TYR A 111 -36.45 -31.34 10.16
N ALA A 112 -37.72 -30.89 10.26
CA ALA A 112 -38.76 -31.59 11.00
C ALA A 112 -39.03 -32.98 10.40
N ALA A 113 -39.09 -33.11 9.09
CA ALA A 113 -39.27 -34.38 8.40
C ALA A 113 -38.09 -35.35 8.66
N ALA A 114 -36.84 -34.86 8.60
CA ALA A 114 -35.67 -35.66 8.91
C ALA A 114 -35.69 -36.20 10.36
N LYS A 115 -36.07 -35.36 11.32
CA LYS A 115 -36.24 -35.80 12.73
C LYS A 115 -37.32 -36.88 12.88
N ALA A 116 -38.43 -36.73 12.18
CA ALA A 116 -39.48 -37.76 12.20
C ALA A 116 -39.00 -39.11 11.62
N ASN A 117 -38.27 -39.06 10.49
CA ASN A 117 -37.66 -40.24 9.86
C ASN A 117 -36.67 -40.93 10.80
N LEU A 118 -35.81 -40.16 11.49
CA LEU A 118 -34.89 -40.71 12.49
C LEU A 118 -35.65 -41.42 13.63
N THR A 119 -36.76 -40.85 14.10
CA THR A 119 -37.59 -41.45 15.14
C THR A 119 -38.14 -42.82 14.71
N VAL A 120 -38.62 -42.94 13.47
CA VAL A 120 -39.09 -44.20 12.88
C VAL A 120 -37.94 -45.19 12.76
N ALA A 121 -36.79 -44.81 12.24
CA ALA A 121 -35.61 -45.67 12.12
C ALA A 121 -35.11 -46.17 13.48
N GLN A 122 -35.12 -45.31 14.50
CA GLN A 122 -34.79 -45.69 15.88
C GLN A 122 -35.76 -46.73 16.45
N ALA A 123 -37.06 -46.59 16.21
CA ALA A 123 -38.05 -47.55 16.65
C ALA A 123 -37.87 -48.93 15.98
N ASN A 124 -37.63 -48.93 14.65
CA ASN A 124 -37.33 -50.13 13.88
C ASN A 124 -36.07 -50.84 14.37
N TYR A 125 -35.00 -50.08 14.62
CA TYR A 125 -33.76 -50.64 15.17
C TYR A 125 -33.97 -51.23 16.55
N ARG A 126 -34.68 -50.54 17.48
CA ARG A 126 -34.97 -51.07 18.83
C ARG A 126 -35.71 -52.37 18.76
N LEU A 127 -36.72 -52.51 17.89
CA LEU A 127 -37.46 -53.75 17.68
C LEU A 127 -36.53 -54.88 17.18
N ALA A 128 -35.75 -54.61 16.11
CA ALA A 128 -34.84 -55.60 15.53
C ALA A 128 -33.75 -56.02 16.53
N ALA A 129 -33.16 -55.07 17.27
CA ALA A 129 -32.15 -55.35 18.29
C ALA A 129 -32.68 -56.21 19.43
N SER A 130 -33.91 -55.90 19.93
CA SER A 130 -34.54 -56.73 20.97
C SER A 130 -34.86 -58.13 20.45
N THR A 131 -35.27 -58.29 19.18
CA THR A 131 -35.49 -59.57 18.54
C THR A 131 -34.18 -60.33 18.39
N ALA A 132 -33.14 -59.76 17.85
CA ALA A 132 -31.81 -60.38 17.73
C ALA A 132 -31.27 -60.85 19.11
N ALA A 133 -31.39 -59.98 20.14
CA ALA A 133 -30.95 -60.33 21.49
C ALA A 133 -31.70 -61.59 22.05
N ARG A 134 -33.05 -61.73 21.83
CA ARG A 134 -33.79 -62.90 22.20
C ARG A 134 -33.32 -64.16 21.47
N TRP A 135 -33.09 -64.10 20.17
CA TRP A 135 -32.56 -65.20 19.36
C TRP A 135 -31.13 -65.57 19.77
N GLN A 136 -30.27 -64.59 20.05
CA GLN A 136 -28.94 -64.87 20.59
C GLN A 136 -28.98 -65.61 21.96
N ALA A 137 -29.92 -65.25 22.84
CA ALA A 137 -30.07 -65.89 24.12
C ALA A 137 -30.49 -67.38 24.00
N LEU A 138 -31.15 -67.73 22.88
CA LEU A 138 -31.55 -69.14 22.59
C LEU A 138 -30.48 -69.87 21.74
N ALA A 139 -29.42 -69.21 21.31
CA ALA A 139 -28.35 -69.77 20.50
C ALA A 139 -27.73 -71.01 21.25
N GLY A 140 -27.55 -72.15 20.52
CA GLY A 140 -26.98 -73.35 21.07
C GLY A 140 -28.03 -74.32 21.71
N THR A 141 -29.28 -73.88 21.73
CA THR A 141 -30.42 -74.82 22.13
C THR A 141 -31.02 -75.40 20.86
N PRO A 142 -31.77 -76.58 21.01
CA PRO A 142 -32.51 -77.19 19.90
C PRO A 142 -33.67 -76.33 19.37
N ALA A 143 -34.00 -75.19 20.02
CA ALA A 143 -35.14 -74.34 19.70
C ALA A 143 -34.91 -73.42 18.48
N VAL A 144 -33.66 -73.15 18.11
CA VAL A 144 -33.33 -72.23 17.03
C VAL A 144 -32.12 -72.73 16.21
N SER A 145 -32.16 -72.53 14.90
CA SER A 145 -31.01 -72.80 14.01
C SER A 145 -29.98 -71.69 14.07
N LYS A 146 -28.70 -72.01 13.81
CA LYS A 146 -27.64 -71.00 13.71
C LYS A 146 -27.93 -69.95 12.61
N GLN A 147 -28.51 -70.43 11.49
CA GLN A 147 -28.89 -69.56 10.36
C GLN A 147 -29.93 -68.49 10.78
N GLU A 148 -30.94 -68.88 11.58
CA GLU A 148 -31.95 -67.94 12.06
C GLU A 148 -31.36 -66.86 12.98
N VAL A 149 -30.45 -67.27 13.89
CA VAL A 149 -29.73 -66.29 14.75
C VAL A 149 -28.92 -65.33 13.91
N GLU A 150 -28.21 -65.84 12.90
CA GLU A 150 -27.42 -64.98 11.99
C GLU A 150 -28.31 -64.00 11.19
N VAL A 151 -29.44 -64.45 10.66
CA VAL A 151 -30.42 -63.63 9.93
C VAL A 151 -30.96 -62.50 10.82
N GLN A 152 -31.37 -62.84 12.09
CA GLN A 152 -31.88 -61.79 12.98
C GLN A 152 -30.80 -60.81 13.43
N THR A 153 -29.56 -61.24 13.61
CA THR A 153 -28.43 -60.40 13.95
C THR A 153 -28.08 -59.52 12.80
N ALA A 154 -27.99 -60.05 11.57
CA ALA A 154 -27.75 -59.29 10.36
C ALA A 154 -28.86 -58.23 10.09
N GLY A 155 -30.14 -58.64 10.33
CA GLY A 155 -31.29 -57.76 10.25
C GLY A 155 -31.20 -56.56 11.23
N ALA A 156 -30.80 -56.81 12.47
CA ALA A 156 -30.58 -55.76 13.46
C ALA A 156 -29.43 -54.83 13.05
N ALA A 157 -28.33 -55.36 12.49
CA ALA A 157 -27.22 -54.56 11.97
C ALA A 157 -27.66 -53.66 10.79
N ALA A 158 -28.49 -54.21 9.87
CA ALA A 158 -29.04 -53.43 8.77
C ALA A 158 -29.92 -52.26 9.27
N ARG A 159 -30.81 -52.50 10.23
CA ARG A 159 -31.66 -51.46 10.83
C ARG A 159 -30.85 -50.41 11.61
N LYS A 160 -29.73 -50.84 12.21
CA LYS A 160 -28.78 -49.90 12.83
C LYS A 160 -28.16 -48.95 11.81
N ALA A 161 -27.72 -49.49 10.68
CA ALA A 161 -27.15 -48.67 9.61
C ALA A 161 -28.17 -47.68 9.04
N GLU A 162 -29.47 -48.12 8.88
CA GLU A 162 -30.56 -47.21 8.46
C GLU A 162 -30.79 -46.06 9.48
N MET A 163 -30.77 -46.39 10.77
CA MET A 163 -30.88 -45.37 11.83
C MET A 163 -29.71 -44.39 11.82
N GLU A 164 -28.49 -44.91 11.63
CA GLU A 164 -27.28 -44.06 11.55
C GLU A 164 -27.33 -43.15 10.32
N ALA A 165 -27.80 -43.63 9.17
CA ALA A 165 -28.00 -42.82 7.97
C ALA A 165 -29.03 -41.70 8.22
N ALA A 166 -30.18 -42.01 8.82
CA ALA A 166 -31.17 -41.02 9.17
C ALA A 166 -30.65 -39.97 10.19
N ALA A 167 -29.77 -40.41 11.11
CA ALA A 167 -29.11 -39.48 12.04
C ALA A 167 -28.17 -38.49 11.31
N GLN A 168 -27.45 -38.94 10.26
CA GLN A 168 -26.63 -38.05 9.44
C GLN A 168 -27.47 -37.02 8.65
N ASP A 169 -28.66 -37.42 8.17
CA ASP A 169 -29.58 -36.47 7.53
C ASP A 169 -30.06 -35.40 8.49
N VAL A 170 -30.39 -35.75 9.73
CA VAL A 170 -30.73 -34.76 10.77
C VAL A 170 -29.55 -33.83 11.03
N ALA A 171 -28.33 -34.36 11.14
CA ALA A 171 -27.13 -33.53 11.35
C ALA A 171 -26.90 -32.58 10.20
N ARG A 172 -27.10 -33.02 8.95
CA ARG A 172 -27.00 -32.17 7.76
C ARG A 172 -27.98 -31.00 7.80
N TYR A 173 -29.24 -31.24 8.09
CA TYR A 173 -30.23 -30.16 8.19
C TYR A 173 -30.01 -29.28 9.41
N ALA A 174 -29.52 -29.82 10.54
CA ALA A 174 -29.15 -29.01 11.69
C ALA A 174 -28.01 -28.01 11.37
N ALA A 175 -27.04 -28.45 10.57
CA ALA A 175 -25.98 -27.53 10.09
C ALA A 175 -26.54 -26.41 9.18
N LEU A 176 -27.48 -26.73 8.30
CA LEU A 176 -28.16 -25.73 7.46
C LEU A 176 -29.02 -24.78 8.31
N GLU A 177 -29.71 -25.27 9.34
CA GLU A 177 -30.47 -24.45 10.29
C GLU A 177 -29.59 -23.40 10.99
N ALA A 178 -28.34 -23.77 11.33
CA ALA A 178 -27.39 -22.83 11.95
C ALA A 178 -27.10 -21.63 11.07
N PHE A 179 -27.12 -21.78 9.75
CA PHE A 179 -26.89 -20.71 8.78
C PHE A 179 -28.06 -19.71 8.64
N LYS A 180 -29.21 -19.97 9.26
CA LYS A 180 -30.27 -18.94 9.41
C LYS A 180 -29.81 -17.77 10.25
N ARG A 181 -28.81 -17.97 11.10
CA ARG A 181 -28.18 -16.94 11.90
C ARG A 181 -26.95 -16.41 11.16
N VAL A 182 -27.06 -15.25 10.59
CA VAL A 182 -25.96 -14.55 9.93
C VAL A 182 -25.11 -13.89 10.99
N VAL A 183 -23.83 -14.28 11.10
CA VAL A 183 -22.92 -13.79 12.15
C VAL A 183 -21.66 -13.20 11.54
N ALA A 184 -21.02 -12.27 12.28
CA ALA A 184 -19.74 -11.69 11.90
C ALA A 184 -18.63 -12.75 11.98
N PRO A 185 -17.74 -12.86 10.96
CA PRO A 185 -16.68 -13.85 10.94
C PRO A 185 -15.48 -13.49 11.83
N PHE A 186 -15.27 -12.20 12.12
CA PHE A 186 -14.20 -11.65 12.93
C PHE A 186 -14.64 -10.31 13.56
N ASP A 187 -13.82 -9.79 14.47
CA ASP A 187 -14.02 -8.47 15.08
C ASP A 187 -13.78 -7.37 14.04
N GLY A 188 -14.68 -6.42 13.91
CA GLY A 188 -14.56 -5.36 12.92
C GLY A 188 -15.73 -4.40 12.89
N VAL A 189 -15.89 -3.71 11.76
CA VAL A 189 -16.96 -2.73 11.53
C VAL A 189 -17.79 -3.17 10.32
N VAL A 190 -19.10 -3.00 10.42
CA VAL A 190 -20.01 -3.21 9.28
C VAL A 190 -19.84 -2.06 8.29
N THR A 191 -19.24 -2.33 7.14
CA THR A 191 -19.02 -1.33 6.09
C THR A 191 -20.14 -1.26 5.07
N SER A 192 -20.92 -2.35 4.94
CA SER A 192 -22.05 -2.41 4.01
C SER A 192 -23.16 -3.30 4.56
N ARG A 193 -24.44 -2.89 4.35
CA ARG A 193 -25.65 -3.68 4.54
C ARG A 193 -26.48 -3.58 3.28
N LEU A 194 -26.66 -4.70 2.58
CA LEU A 194 -27.33 -4.76 1.27
C LEU A 194 -28.69 -5.44 1.36
N THR A 195 -29.21 -5.64 2.58
CA THR A 195 -30.48 -6.34 2.81
C THR A 195 -31.36 -5.58 3.78
N ASP A 196 -32.66 -5.80 3.67
CA ASP A 196 -33.68 -5.28 4.58
C ASP A 196 -34.68 -6.36 5.00
N VAL A 197 -35.44 -6.08 6.08
CA VAL A 197 -36.47 -7.00 6.58
C VAL A 197 -37.50 -7.26 5.48
N GLY A 198 -37.81 -8.53 5.26
CA GLY A 198 -38.74 -8.98 4.23
C GLY A 198 -38.10 -9.24 2.86
N ASN A 199 -36.82 -8.93 2.67
CA ASN A 199 -36.12 -9.25 1.43
C ASN A 199 -35.95 -10.77 1.31
N TYR A 200 -36.24 -11.31 0.13
CA TYR A 200 -35.92 -12.69 -0.19
C TYR A 200 -34.43 -12.82 -0.52
N VAL A 201 -33.76 -13.80 0.08
CA VAL A 201 -32.35 -14.06 -0.12
C VAL A 201 -32.13 -15.48 -0.63
N ASN A 202 -31.15 -15.63 -1.52
CA ASN A 202 -30.78 -16.91 -2.12
C ASN A 202 -29.45 -17.40 -1.56
N ALA A 203 -29.38 -18.69 -1.25
CA ALA A 203 -28.13 -19.36 -1.01
C ALA A 203 -27.32 -19.48 -2.32
N ALA A 204 -26.01 -19.37 -2.25
CA ALA A 204 -25.17 -19.80 -3.33
C ALA A 204 -25.41 -21.28 -3.60
N GLY A 205 -26.03 -21.64 -4.72
CA GLY A 205 -26.07 -23.00 -5.18
C GLY A 205 -24.63 -23.53 -5.24
N GLY A 206 -24.39 -24.77 -4.81
CA GLY A 206 -23.04 -25.36 -4.65
C GLY A 206 -22.14 -25.44 -5.89
N ASP A 207 -22.44 -24.67 -6.92
CA ASP A 207 -21.65 -24.52 -8.13
C ASP A 207 -20.79 -23.26 -8.03
N VAL A 208 -19.47 -23.43 -8.13
CA VAL A 208 -18.46 -22.35 -8.05
C VAL A 208 -18.66 -21.30 -9.15
N SER A 209 -19.33 -21.68 -10.25
CA SER A 209 -19.71 -20.76 -11.34
C SER A 209 -20.94 -19.91 -11.02
N ALA A 210 -21.73 -20.26 -9.99
CA ALA A 210 -22.92 -19.55 -9.57
C ALA A 210 -22.67 -18.47 -8.49
N ARG A 211 -21.44 -18.06 -8.26
CA ARG A 211 -21.08 -16.98 -7.31
C ARG A 211 -21.83 -15.66 -7.55
N GLY A 212 -22.38 -15.49 -8.74
CA GLY A 212 -23.18 -14.31 -9.08
C GLY A 212 -24.64 -14.36 -8.64
N SER A 213 -25.14 -15.48 -8.05
CA SER A 213 -26.55 -15.63 -7.64
C SER A 213 -26.76 -15.65 -6.12
N ALA A 214 -25.68 -15.71 -5.31
CA ALA A 214 -25.79 -15.57 -3.86
C ALA A 214 -26.07 -14.10 -3.50
N THR A 215 -27.04 -13.89 -2.60
CA THR A 215 -27.34 -12.55 -2.09
C THR A 215 -26.34 -12.16 -1.04
N GLU A 216 -25.52 -11.12 -1.31
CA GLU A 216 -24.67 -10.48 -0.30
C GLU A 216 -25.59 -9.73 0.69
N LEU A 217 -25.33 -9.92 1.97
CA LEU A 217 -26.13 -9.33 3.04
C LEU A 217 -25.37 -8.19 3.73
N PHE A 218 -24.14 -8.44 4.10
CA PHE A 218 -23.29 -7.50 4.83
C PHE A 218 -21.85 -7.58 4.30
N THR A 219 -21.10 -6.52 4.54
CA THR A 219 -19.63 -6.56 4.47
C THR A 219 -19.09 -6.14 5.83
N VAL A 220 -18.21 -6.94 6.41
CA VAL A 220 -17.50 -6.63 7.66
C VAL A 220 -16.03 -6.45 7.36
N ALA A 221 -15.46 -5.36 7.87
CA ALA A 221 -14.04 -5.02 7.69
C ALA A 221 -13.34 -4.93 9.03
N ASP A 222 -12.16 -5.55 9.14
CA ASP A 222 -11.24 -5.37 10.24
C ASP A 222 -10.45 -4.07 10.01
N VAL A 223 -10.68 -3.10 10.88
CA VAL A 223 -10.12 -1.74 10.76
C VAL A 223 -9.16 -1.38 11.91
N HIS A 224 -8.76 -2.33 12.75
CA HIS A 224 -7.81 -2.09 13.83
C HIS A 224 -6.43 -1.75 13.30
N GLU A 225 -6.01 -2.45 12.26
CA GLU A 225 -4.80 -2.21 11.50
C GLU A 225 -5.20 -2.04 10.03
N MET A 226 -4.59 -1.10 9.35
CA MET A 226 -4.93 -0.83 7.95
C MET A 226 -3.75 -1.18 7.05
N ARG A 227 -4.06 -1.61 5.84
CA ARG A 227 -3.08 -1.86 4.78
C ARG A 227 -3.12 -0.73 3.78
N VAL A 228 -1.96 -0.22 3.40
CA VAL A 228 -1.84 0.83 2.40
C VAL A 228 -1.13 0.27 1.19
N PHE A 229 -1.79 0.30 0.05
CA PHE A 229 -1.28 -0.19 -1.22
C PHE A 229 -0.76 0.98 -2.05
N VAL A 230 0.53 0.93 -2.37
CA VAL A 230 1.23 1.96 -3.13
C VAL A 230 1.79 1.35 -4.40
N SER A 231 1.53 1.97 -5.55
CA SER A 231 2.12 1.57 -6.84
C SER A 231 3.46 2.27 -7.03
N VAL A 232 4.56 1.54 -6.83
CA VAL A 232 5.92 2.07 -6.89
C VAL A 232 6.52 1.84 -8.27
N PRO A 233 6.99 2.89 -8.98
CA PRO A 233 7.67 2.75 -10.26
C PRO A 233 8.94 1.90 -10.16
N GLN A 234 9.27 1.19 -11.25
CA GLN A 234 10.41 0.26 -11.32
C GLN A 234 11.73 0.91 -10.87
N ASP A 235 11.95 2.19 -11.20
CA ASP A 235 13.18 2.92 -10.87
C ASP A 235 13.42 3.06 -9.36
N TYR A 236 12.36 3.00 -8.57
CA TYR A 236 12.40 3.14 -7.11
C TYR A 236 12.18 1.82 -6.36
N ALA A 237 11.72 0.77 -7.03
CA ALA A 237 11.34 -0.48 -6.38
C ALA A 237 12.50 -1.16 -5.63
N ASN A 238 13.73 -1.04 -6.16
CA ASN A 238 14.93 -1.59 -5.51
C ASN A 238 15.42 -0.77 -4.31
N LEU A 239 14.95 0.46 -4.15
CA LEU A 239 15.31 1.33 -3.04
C LEU A 239 14.42 1.10 -1.82
N LEU A 240 13.24 0.47 -2.03
CA LEU A 240 12.33 0.12 -0.95
C LEU A 240 12.81 -1.15 -0.26
N SER A 241 13.19 -1.01 0.98
CA SER A 241 13.66 -2.09 1.84
C SER A 241 12.83 -2.12 3.14
N PRO A 242 12.87 -3.20 3.92
CA PRO A 242 12.14 -3.29 5.19
C PRO A 242 12.46 -2.19 6.21
N ASN A 243 13.58 -1.49 6.05
CA ASN A 243 14.01 -0.42 6.95
C ASN A 243 13.59 0.97 6.45
N ILE A 244 12.84 1.07 5.35
CA ILE A 244 12.41 2.37 4.85
C ILE A 244 11.29 2.90 5.74
N THR A 245 11.40 4.17 6.12
CA THR A 245 10.33 4.88 6.80
C THR A 245 9.38 5.49 5.78
N ALA A 246 8.10 5.34 6.02
CA ALA A 246 7.04 5.94 5.23
C ALA A 246 6.11 6.74 6.12
N VAL A 247 5.65 7.87 5.63
CA VAL A 247 4.71 8.74 6.33
C VAL A 247 3.50 8.96 5.43
N LEU A 248 2.31 8.78 5.99
CA LEU A 248 1.06 9.01 5.28
C LEU A 248 0.58 10.44 5.53
N HIS A 249 0.21 11.10 4.46
CA HIS A 249 -0.47 12.38 4.48
C HIS A 249 -1.87 12.22 3.91
N GLN A 250 -2.88 12.53 4.71
CA GLN A 250 -4.26 12.48 4.26
C GLN A 250 -4.66 13.87 3.73
N PRO A 251 -4.98 14.03 2.44
CA PRO A 251 -5.32 15.34 1.86
C PRO A 251 -6.49 16.05 2.53
N SER A 252 -7.43 15.26 3.09
CA SER A 252 -8.59 15.80 3.83
C SER A 252 -8.25 16.35 5.23
N GLN A 253 -7.06 16.04 5.78
CA GLN A 253 -6.59 16.49 7.09
C GLN A 253 -5.15 17.04 6.99
N PRO A 254 -4.96 18.23 6.41
CA PRO A 254 -3.64 18.82 6.26
C PRO A 254 -2.96 19.00 7.62
N GLY A 255 -1.71 18.56 7.73
CA GLY A 255 -0.92 18.66 8.97
C GLY A 255 -0.98 17.42 9.88
N LYS A 256 -1.86 16.45 9.62
CA LYS A 256 -1.82 15.15 10.29
C LYS A 256 -0.96 14.19 9.47
N SER A 257 0.11 13.70 10.07
CA SER A 257 0.97 12.66 9.50
C SER A 257 0.86 11.38 10.34
N ILE A 258 0.81 10.24 9.66
CA ILE A 258 0.69 8.93 10.29
C ILE A 258 1.87 8.08 9.85
N GLU A 259 2.62 7.52 10.77
CA GLU A 259 3.72 6.63 10.46
C GLU A 259 3.22 5.29 9.91
N ALA A 260 3.83 4.84 8.83
CA ALA A 260 3.54 3.57 8.21
C ALA A 260 4.79 2.67 8.23
N LYS A 261 4.55 1.38 8.49
CA LYS A 261 5.59 0.36 8.48
C LYS A 261 5.56 -0.41 7.17
N PHE A 262 6.72 -0.65 6.59
CA PHE A 262 6.85 -1.50 5.42
C PHE A 262 6.42 -2.94 5.77
N LEU A 263 5.53 -3.51 4.98
CA LEU A 263 5.10 -4.90 5.12
C LEU A 263 5.77 -5.76 4.05
N THR A 264 5.51 -5.47 2.79
CA THR A 264 6.05 -6.24 1.67
C THR A 264 5.98 -5.46 0.35
N THR A 265 6.72 -5.92 -0.66
CA THR A 265 6.60 -5.46 -2.05
C THR A 265 6.37 -6.66 -2.95
N ALA A 266 5.43 -6.55 -3.86
CA ALA A 266 5.23 -7.55 -4.91
C ALA A 266 6.52 -7.70 -5.72
N LYS A 267 7.03 -8.94 -5.85
CA LYS A 267 8.24 -9.23 -6.63
C LYS A 267 7.93 -9.38 -8.13
N ALA A 268 6.96 -8.60 -8.59
CA ALA A 268 6.53 -8.57 -9.99
C ALA A 268 6.07 -7.15 -10.35
N PHE A 269 6.40 -6.74 -11.56
CA PHE A 269 5.92 -5.48 -12.11
C PHE A 269 4.69 -5.72 -12.99
N ASN A 270 3.71 -4.83 -12.85
CA ASN A 270 2.62 -4.76 -13.80
C ASN A 270 3.17 -4.27 -15.16
N ALA A 271 2.99 -5.05 -16.20
CA ALA A 271 3.55 -4.76 -17.53
C ALA A 271 3.01 -3.46 -18.15
N ASN A 272 1.78 -3.07 -17.83
CA ASN A 272 1.13 -1.89 -18.39
C ASN A 272 1.58 -0.60 -17.68
N THR A 273 1.71 -0.63 -16.36
CA THR A 273 2.04 0.55 -15.55
C THR A 273 3.52 0.62 -15.17
N ARG A 274 4.28 -0.48 -15.33
CA ARG A 274 5.67 -0.63 -14.88
C ARG A 274 5.87 -0.30 -13.41
N THR A 275 4.87 -0.63 -12.60
CA THR A 275 4.90 -0.43 -11.15
C THR A 275 4.84 -1.77 -10.42
N ALA A 276 5.46 -1.84 -9.25
CA ALA A 276 5.28 -2.91 -8.27
C ALA A 276 4.38 -2.42 -7.14
N VAL A 277 3.49 -3.27 -6.68
CA VAL A 277 2.65 -2.95 -5.52
C VAL A 277 3.45 -3.15 -4.26
N THR A 278 3.54 -2.11 -3.45
CA THR A 278 4.13 -2.13 -2.11
C THR A 278 3.03 -1.98 -1.08
N GLU A 279 3.06 -2.83 -0.08
CA GLU A 279 2.13 -2.80 1.04
C GLU A 279 2.82 -2.25 2.27
N LEU A 280 2.13 -1.34 2.94
CA LEU A 280 2.50 -0.80 4.25
C LEU A 280 1.40 -1.13 5.24
N THR A 281 1.74 -1.22 6.52
CA THR A 281 0.76 -1.32 7.61
C THR A 281 0.74 -0.05 8.43
N VAL A 282 -0.44 0.27 8.95
CA VAL A 282 -0.70 1.45 9.77
C VAL A 282 -1.63 1.06 10.91
N ASP A 283 -1.24 1.39 12.12
CA ASP A 283 -2.11 1.27 13.28
C ASP A 283 -3.26 2.28 13.18
N ASN A 284 -4.48 1.82 13.41
CA ASN A 284 -5.69 2.62 13.31
C ASN A 284 -6.57 2.46 14.57
N ALA A 285 -5.95 2.40 15.74
CA ALA A 285 -6.66 2.24 17.01
C ALA A 285 -7.66 3.36 17.29
N ASP A 286 -7.45 4.55 16.74
CA ASP A 286 -8.34 5.71 16.82
C ASP A 286 -9.43 5.74 15.74
N HIS A 287 -9.49 4.73 14.85
CA HIS A 287 -10.41 4.62 13.72
C HIS A 287 -10.44 5.85 12.79
N ALA A 288 -9.31 6.57 12.71
CA ALA A 288 -9.19 7.78 11.90
C ALA A 288 -9.11 7.49 10.39
N LEU A 289 -8.60 6.33 10.01
CA LEU A 289 -8.53 5.88 8.63
C LEU A 289 -9.69 4.95 8.31
N TRP A 290 -10.33 5.21 7.18
CA TRP A 290 -11.42 4.39 6.67
C TRP A 290 -10.96 3.62 5.43
N PRO A 291 -11.43 2.38 5.23
CA PRO A 291 -11.20 1.65 3.99
C PRO A 291 -11.62 2.47 2.76
N GLY A 292 -10.83 2.42 1.69
CA GLY A 292 -11.07 3.19 0.48
C GLY A 292 -10.51 4.61 0.50
N THR A 293 -9.95 5.09 1.62
CA THR A 293 -9.33 6.42 1.69
C THR A 293 -8.10 6.49 0.79
N TYR A 294 -7.99 7.58 0.04
CA TYR A 294 -6.79 7.96 -0.69
C TYR A 294 -5.82 8.70 0.25
N VAL A 295 -4.53 8.38 0.14
CA VAL A 295 -3.45 9.00 0.92
C VAL A 295 -2.23 9.25 0.05
N ASP A 296 -1.46 10.27 0.37
CA ASP A 296 -0.14 10.48 -0.17
C ASP A 296 0.89 9.83 0.77
N VAL A 297 1.70 8.95 0.23
CA VAL A 297 2.72 8.21 0.97
C VAL A 297 4.08 8.79 0.65
N GLU A 298 4.71 9.39 1.64
CA GLU A 298 6.05 9.94 1.56
C GLU A 298 7.06 8.90 2.05
N PHE A 299 7.87 8.41 1.13
CA PHE A 299 9.01 7.54 1.42
C PHE A 299 10.28 8.36 1.53
N HIS A 300 11.10 8.10 2.54
CA HIS A 300 12.42 8.72 2.69
C HIS A 300 13.48 7.82 2.03
N VAL A 301 13.68 8.05 0.74
CA VAL A 301 14.58 7.21 -0.08
C VAL A 301 16.03 7.67 0.11
N PRO A 302 16.98 6.76 0.37
CA PRO A 302 18.39 7.11 0.48
C PRO A 302 18.92 7.71 -0.83
N THR A 303 19.76 8.72 -0.71
CA THR A 303 20.46 9.37 -1.82
C THR A 303 21.94 9.03 -1.77
N ASP A 304 22.63 9.16 -2.89
CA ASP A 304 24.08 9.01 -2.95
C ASP A 304 24.76 10.16 -2.17
N PRO A 305 25.50 9.88 -1.08
CA PRO A 305 26.15 10.90 -0.26
C PRO A 305 27.30 11.61 -0.97
N SER A 306 27.74 11.12 -2.15
CA SER A 306 28.78 11.75 -2.97
C SER A 306 28.25 12.90 -3.81
N VAL A 307 26.94 13.03 -3.96
CA VAL A 307 26.31 14.13 -4.70
C VAL A 307 26.42 15.42 -3.92
N LEU A 308 26.97 16.43 -4.57
CA LEU A 308 27.10 17.79 -4.01
C LEU A 308 25.92 18.65 -4.48
N THR A 309 25.43 19.50 -3.61
CA THR A 309 24.42 20.51 -3.93
C THR A 309 25.04 21.90 -3.98
N MET A 310 24.59 22.68 -4.93
CA MET A 310 24.98 24.08 -5.08
C MET A 310 23.80 24.90 -5.64
N PRO A 311 23.74 26.22 -5.40
CA PRO A 311 22.74 27.08 -6.01
C PRO A 311 22.82 27.05 -7.54
N GLU A 312 21.66 27.06 -8.19
CA GLU A 312 21.56 27.08 -9.67
C GLU A 312 22.36 28.24 -10.30
N ALA A 313 22.46 29.37 -9.60
CA ALA A 313 23.24 30.54 -10.04
C ALA A 313 24.73 30.24 -10.22
N ALA A 314 25.28 29.16 -9.69
CA ALA A 314 26.68 28.76 -9.88
C ALA A 314 26.91 27.93 -11.16
N LEU A 315 25.84 27.55 -11.88
CA LEU A 315 25.92 26.80 -13.12
C LEU A 315 26.10 27.72 -14.32
N ILE A 316 27.02 27.33 -15.18
CA ILE A 316 27.30 28.02 -16.45
C ILE A 316 26.96 27.05 -17.57
N PHE A 317 26.01 27.39 -18.44
CA PHE A 317 25.67 26.60 -19.61
C PHE A 317 26.43 27.10 -20.83
N ARG A 318 27.18 26.20 -21.49
CA ARG A 318 27.90 26.45 -22.73
C ARG A 318 27.57 25.39 -23.77
N GLU A 319 28.10 25.56 -24.98
CA GLU A 319 27.93 24.58 -26.07
C GLU A 319 28.40 23.16 -25.67
N ASP A 320 29.43 23.06 -24.82
CA ASP A 320 30.03 21.83 -24.33
C ASP A 320 29.28 21.21 -23.14
N GLY A 321 28.19 21.85 -22.66
CA GLY A 321 27.39 21.35 -21.53
C GLY A 321 27.38 22.25 -20.30
N ALA A 322 26.98 21.67 -19.16
CA ALA A 322 26.95 22.37 -17.88
C ALA A 322 28.34 22.38 -17.23
N GLN A 323 28.76 23.56 -16.79
CA GLN A 323 30.08 23.80 -16.16
C GLN A 323 29.91 24.56 -14.85
N VAL A 324 30.92 24.45 -13.99
CA VAL A 324 31.07 25.25 -12.76
C VAL A 324 32.44 25.95 -12.82
N ALA A 325 32.47 27.18 -12.39
CA ALA A 325 33.73 27.92 -12.20
C ALA A 325 34.22 27.70 -10.77
N THR A 326 35.43 27.19 -10.61
CA THR A 326 36.14 27.12 -9.33
C THR A 326 37.30 28.10 -9.26
N VAL A 327 37.61 28.57 -8.07
CA VAL A 327 38.72 29.51 -7.83
C VAL A 327 39.78 28.80 -7.02
N ASP A 328 41.02 28.80 -7.50
CA ASP A 328 42.17 28.21 -6.79
C ASP A 328 42.75 29.17 -5.71
N ALA A 329 43.76 28.69 -4.98
CA ALA A 329 44.43 29.47 -3.94
C ALA A 329 45.19 30.69 -4.48
N GLN A 330 45.41 30.77 -5.80
CA GLN A 330 46.07 31.87 -6.51
C GLN A 330 45.06 32.82 -7.17
N ASN A 331 43.76 32.67 -6.90
CA ASN A 331 42.64 33.41 -7.46
C ASN A 331 42.47 33.23 -8.99
N HIS A 332 42.92 32.08 -9.55
CA HIS A 332 42.63 31.76 -10.94
C HIS A 332 41.29 30.98 -11.03
N VAL A 333 40.54 31.26 -12.06
CA VAL A 333 39.24 30.62 -12.33
C VAL A 333 39.46 29.44 -13.26
N HIS A 334 39.01 28.27 -12.84
CA HIS A 334 39.00 27.04 -13.63
C HIS A 334 37.55 26.57 -13.88
N LEU A 335 37.26 26.25 -15.13
CA LEU A 335 35.95 25.70 -15.52
C LEU A 335 36.03 24.17 -15.49
N HIS A 336 35.06 23.55 -14.80
CA HIS A 336 34.91 22.11 -14.72
C HIS A 336 33.57 21.69 -15.30
N ASN A 337 33.58 20.68 -16.16
CA ASN A 337 32.36 20.05 -16.63
C ASN A 337 31.74 19.28 -15.50
N VAL A 338 30.42 19.44 -15.31
CA VAL A 338 29.65 18.73 -14.27
C VAL A 338 28.48 17.99 -14.91
N THR A 339 28.18 16.81 -14.35
CA THR A 339 26.97 16.07 -14.70
C THR A 339 25.88 16.51 -13.73
N LEU A 340 24.79 17.03 -14.29
CA LEU A 340 23.65 17.46 -13.49
C LEU A 340 22.91 16.25 -12.97
N GLY A 341 22.67 16.21 -11.68
CA GLY A 341 21.79 15.29 -11.02
C GLY A 341 20.33 15.78 -11.03
N GLN A 342 19.69 15.75 -9.89
CA GLN A 342 18.31 16.18 -9.74
C GLN A 342 18.24 17.67 -9.37
N ASN A 343 17.31 18.39 -9.97
CA ASN A 343 16.97 19.76 -9.59
C ASN A 343 16.08 19.72 -8.34
N LEU A 344 16.53 20.34 -7.24
CA LEU A 344 15.81 20.43 -5.96
C LEU A 344 15.00 21.73 -5.84
N GLY A 345 14.85 22.50 -6.91
CA GLY A 345 14.08 23.73 -7.02
C GLY A 345 14.93 24.99 -6.92
N LYS A 346 15.72 25.14 -5.88
CA LYS A 346 16.64 26.30 -5.70
C LYS A 346 18.11 25.90 -5.65
N THR A 347 18.38 24.62 -5.64
CA THR A 347 19.74 24.04 -5.58
C THR A 347 19.89 22.91 -6.58
#